data_6ed06a04e92abeb2c8f620db34b70fab
#
_entry.id   6ed06a04e92abeb2c8f620db34b70fab
#
_cell.length_a   1.000
_cell.length_b   1.000
_cell.length_c   1.000
_cell.angle_alpha   90.00
_cell.angle_beta   90.00
_cell.angle_gamma   90.00
#
_symmetry.space_group_name_H-M   'P 1'
#
loop_
_entity.id
_entity.type
_entity.pdbx_description
1 polymer ?
#
loop_
_entity_poly.entity_id
_entity_poly.type
_entity_poly.pdbx_seq_one_letter_code
_entity_poly.pdbx_strand_id
1 'polypeptide(L)'
;MQRLQIGVMRIFFSISFLFLISIFLPSFAYADPPDSLDPHEVYIRAKVLQVVSEGLQNFQDVKTYNEIVQVQFLEGREKGKRAMIGYSLDATFGVQGKIGKGATVVVDSKPDTTGKMYYSIYEPYRLTSLWWILGAFALLILVVVGKKGIGAVIGLAISLLIIMLYIIPQILAGRDPLTICISGAIVILFGTTYIAHGISLKTTVALISTAFSLIIAAFLSFLVVQLTYILGIADQNSYVLQLWTKHLINAQGLFLGGIIIGTLGALNDITTTQSITVFTLAKESPKQHFSHLYWKALHIGREHIISMINTLVLAYAGSSIALFLFFAFNPANLPWWLLLNDQATMEEVIRAVVGSAALLFAVPITTLLASWVSLNRKRIFDRITNRRFPFS
;
A
#
# COMPACT_ATOMS: atom_id res chain seq x y z
N MET A 1 -32.77 -24.51 -0.49
CA MET A 1 -33.01 -23.07 -0.75
C MET A 1 -31.86 -22.14 -0.36
N GLN A 2 -31.31 -22.16 0.86
CA GLN A 2 -30.18 -21.28 1.24
C GLN A 2 -28.92 -21.39 0.35
N ARG A 3 -28.53 -22.60 -0.10
CA ARG A 3 -27.37 -22.78 -0.98
C ARG A 3 -27.56 -22.21 -2.39
N LEU A 4 -28.78 -22.24 -2.93
CA LEU A 4 -29.09 -21.67 -4.24
C LEU A 4 -29.08 -20.12 -4.19
N GLN A 5 -29.59 -19.52 -3.10
CA GLN A 5 -29.61 -18.07 -2.92
C GLN A 5 -28.18 -17.50 -2.74
N ILE A 6 -27.30 -18.20 -2.03
CA ILE A 6 -25.89 -17.84 -1.91
C ILE A 6 -25.19 -17.95 -3.28
N GLY A 7 -25.53 -18.95 -4.09
CA GLY A 7 -25.00 -19.12 -5.44
C GLY A 7 -25.39 -17.97 -6.39
N VAL A 8 -26.67 -17.62 -6.44
CA VAL A 8 -27.18 -16.52 -7.29
C VAL A 8 -26.62 -15.16 -6.84
N MET A 9 -26.52 -14.92 -5.52
CA MET A 9 -25.93 -13.70 -4.98
C MET A 9 -24.42 -13.62 -5.27
N ARG A 10 -23.71 -14.75 -5.26
CA ARG A 10 -22.29 -14.82 -5.66
C ARG A 10 -22.10 -14.52 -7.14
N ILE A 11 -22.94 -15.08 -8.02
CA ILE A 11 -22.88 -14.83 -9.47
C ILE A 11 -23.21 -13.36 -9.78
N PHE A 12 -24.25 -12.81 -9.16
CA PHE A 12 -24.63 -11.40 -9.34
C PHE A 12 -23.51 -10.46 -8.86
N PHE A 13 -22.87 -10.78 -7.74
CA PHE A 13 -21.75 -10.02 -7.20
C PHE A 13 -20.48 -10.13 -8.04
N SER A 14 -20.17 -11.33 -8.56
CA SER A 14 -19.04 -11.53 -9.47
C SER A 14 -19.23 -10.79 -10.78
N ILE A 15 -20.45 -10.77 -11.32
CA ILE A 15 -20.80 -10.02 -12.54
C ILE A 15 -20.75 -8.52 -12.25
N SER A 16 -21.29 -8.04 -11.12
CA SER A 16 -21.20 -6.62 -10.74
C SER A 16 -19.76 -6.18 -10.48
N PHE A 17 -18.93 -7.04 -9.91
CA PHE A 17 -17.51 -6.77 -9.69
C PHE A 17 -16.71 -6.73 -11.00
N LEU A 18 -16.97 -7.68 -11.92
CA LEU A 18 -16.39 -7.67 -13.26
C LEU A 18 -16.87 -6.48 -14.09
N PHE A 19 -18.13 -6.09 -13.95
CA PHE A 19 -18.69 -4.91 -14.59
C PHE A 19 -18.12 -3.61 -14.01
N LEU A 20 -17.93 -3.54 -12.68
CA LEU A 20 -17.22 -2.43 -12.04
C LEU A 20 -15.78 -2.34 -12.54
N ILE A 21 -15.05 -3.46 -12.62
CA ILE A 21 -13.70 -3.50 -13.19
C ILE A 21 -13.71 -3.08 -14.66
N SER A 22 -14.70 -3.49 -15.47
CA SER A 22 -14.76 -3.12 -16.89
C SER A 22 -15.04 -1.63 -17.13
N ILE A 23 -15.79 -0.98 -16.25
CA ILE A 23 -16.01 0.49 -16.29
C ILE A 23 -14.74 1.24 -15.91
N PHE A 24 -13.89 0.61 -15.08
CA PHE A 24 -12.65 1.17 -14.57
C PHE A 24 -11.39 0.71 -15.32
N LEU A 25 -11.51 -0.16 -16.34
CA LEU A 25 -10.38 -0.48 -17.22
C LEU A 25 -10.08 0.75 -18.08
N PRO A 26 -9.05 1.53 -17.75
CA PRO A 26 -8.66 2.64 -18.60
C PRO A 26 -7.95 2.10 -19.84
N SER A 27 -8.16 2.76 -20.94
CA SER A 27 -7.17 2.75 -22.01
C SER A 27 -5.81 3.10 -21.38
N PHE A 28 -4.83 2.23 -21.49
CA PHE A 28 -3.48 2.49 -21.04
C PHE A 28 -2.93 3.67 -21.86
N ALA A 29 -3.16 4.89 -21.39
CA ALA A 29 -2.37 6.01 -21.83
C ALA A 29 -1.03 5.90 -21.08
N TYR A 30 -0.05 5.28 -21.69
CA TYR A 30 1.32 5.45 -21.28
C TYR A 30 1.65 6.93 -21.45
N ALA A 31 2.00 7.61 -20.38
CA ALA A 31 2.72 8.87 -20.51
C ALA A 31 4.03 8.53 -21.23
N ASP A 32 4.31 9.24 -22.31
CA ASP A 32 5.59 9.09 -23.00
C ASP A 32 6.70 9.31 -21.98
N PRO A 33 7.71 8.41 -21.92
CA PRO A 33 8.85 8.62 -21.04
C PRO A 33 9.50 9.96 -21.36
N PRO A 34 10.01 10.67 -20.35
CA PRO A 34 10.68 11.94 -20.60
C PRO A 34 11.84 11.75 -21.58
N ASP A 35 12.02 12.69 -22.51
CA ASP A 35 13.08 12.72 -23.54
C ASP A 35 14.53 12.61 -22.99
N SER A 36 14.69 12.54 -21.67
CA SER A 36 15.98 12.51 -20.97
C SER A 36 16.56 11.12 -20.73
N LEU A 37 15.83 10.04 -21.02
CA LEU A 37 16.42 8.70 -20.97
C LEU A 37 17.16 8.48 -22.28
N ASP A 38 18.50 8.34 -22.21
CA ASP A 38 19.32 8.00 -23.36
C ASP A 38 18.79 6.69 -23.98
N PRO A 39 18.26 6.70 -25.23
CA PRO A 39 17.68 5.53 -25.86
C PRO A 39 18.70 4.38 -26.05
N HIS A 40 19.97 4.62 -25.75
CA HIS A 40 21.06 3.66 -25.83
C HIS A 40 21.41 2.99 -24.50
N GLU A 41 20.77 3.39 -23.39
CA GLU A 41 20.98 2.79 -22.07
C GLU A 41 20.24 1.46 -21.95
N VAL A 42 20.97 0.35 -21.85
CA VAL A 42 20.38 -1.00 -21.77
C VAL A 42 20.81 -1.66 -20.47
N TYR A 43 19.83 -2.02 -19.64
CA TYR A 43 20.07 -2.77 -18.42
C TYR A 43 20.01 -4.28 -18.68
N ILE A 44 21.08 -5.01 -18.31
CA ILE A 44 21.26 -6.44 -18.61
C ILE A 44 21.57 -7.17 -17.31
N ARG A 45 20.95 -8.33 -17.10
CA ARG A 45 21.31 -9.19 -15.97
C ARG A 45 22.58 -9.97 -16.28
N ALA A 46 23.48 -10.03 -15.29
CA ALA A 46 24.70 -10.78 -15.37
C ALA A 46 24.95 -11.58 -14.08
N LYS A 47 25.63 -12.72 -14.18
CA LYS A 47 26.01 -13.57 -13.05
C LYS A 47 27.49 -13.36 -12.73
N VAL A 48 27.80 -13.10 -11.50
CA VAL A 48 29.18 -12.98 -11.02
C VAL A 48 29.82 -14.36 -10.96
N LEU A 49 30.87 -14.57 -11.75
CA LEU A 49 31.61 -15.82 -11.80
C LEU A 49 32.69 -15.87 -10.71
N GLN A 50 33.41 -14.74 -10.52
CA GLN A 50 34.44 -14.61 -9.50
C GLN A 50 34.68 -13.13 -9.18
N VAL A 51 35.14 -12.86 -7.97
CA VAL A 51 35.71 -11.58 -7.55
C VAL A 51 37.19 -11.66 -7.83
N VAL A 52 37.72 -10.77 -8.66
CA VAL A 52 39.12 -10.79 -9.13
C VAL A 52 40.01 -9.98 -8.19
N SER A 53 39.55 -8.83 -7.78
CA SER A 53 40.21 -8.02 -6.78
C SER A 53 39.19 -7.27 -5.93
N GLU A 54 39.53 -7.07 -4.67
CA GLU A 54 38.75 -6.24 -3.75
C GLU A 54 39.71 -5.43 -2.88
N GLY A 55 39.33 -4.21 -2.52
CA GLY A 55 40.15 -3.38 -1.64
C GLY A 55 39.49 -2.06 -1.28
N LEU A 56 39.94 -1.52 -0.15
CA LEU A 56 39.59 -0.19 0.29
C LEU A 56 40.60 0.80 -0.32
N GLN A 57 40.08 1.82 -0.96
CA GLN A 57 40.88 2.96 -1.45
C GLN A 57 40.37 4.24 -0.79
N ASN A 58 41.31 5.12 -0.42
CA ASN A 58 40.99 6.46 0.04
C ASN A 58 41.07 7.40 -1.15
N PHE A 59 39.96 8.02 -1.51
CA PHE A 59 39.95 9.05 -2.53
C PHE A 59 39.31 10.31 -1.93
N GLN A 60 40.13 11.39 -1.84
CA GLN A 60 39.71 12.69 -1.29
C GLN A 60 38.96 12.59 0.06
N ASP A 61 39.57 11.90 1.04
CA ASP A 61 39.00 11.63 2.38
C ASP A 61 37.73 10.73 2.43
N VAL A 62 37.26 10.24 1.30
CA VAL A 62 36.20 9.25 1.23
C VAL A 62 36.80 7.86 1.09
N LYS A 63 36.47 6.97 1.99
CA LYS A 63 36.86 5.55 1.90
C LYS A 63 35.94 4.86 0.89
N THR A 64 36.48 4.47 -0.24
CA THR A 64 35.76 3.75 -1.29
C THR A 64 36.19 2.29 -1.32
N TYR A 65 35.23 1.39 -1.27
CA TYR A 65 35.49 -0.03 -1.46
C TYR A 65 35.29 -0.38 -2.94
N ASN A 66 36.36 -0.83 -3.58
CA ASN A 66 36.35 -1.18 -4.99
C ASN A 66 36.44 -2.70 -5.17
N GLU A 67 35.58 -3.25 -6.01
CA GLU A 67 35.62 -4.63 -6.44
C GLU A 67 35.78 -4.68 -7.96
N ILE A 68 36.62 -5.58 -8.46
CA ILE A 68 36.62 -5.96 -9.87
C ILE A 68 36.07 -7.39 -9.96
N VAL A 69 34.95 -7.53 -10.63
CA VAL A 69 34.28 -8.81 -10.76
C VAL A 69 34.23 -9.27 -12.21
N GLN A 70 34.43 -10.56 -12.42
CA GLN A 70 34.14 -11.19 -13.71
C GLN A 70 32.69 -11.60 -13.73
N VAL A 71 31.92 -11.08 -14.70
CA VAL A 71 30.52 -11.40 -14.87
C VAL A 71 30.29 -12.13 -16.18
N GLN A 72 29.19 -12.93 -16.24
CA GLN A 72 28.67 -13.51 -17.47
C GLN A 72 27.27 -12.97 -17.71
N PHE A 73 27.03 -12.40 -18.88
CA PHE A 73 25.72 -11.85 -19.25
C PHE A 73 24.70 -12.97 -19.42
N LEU A 74 23.52 -12.81 -18.82
CA LEU A 74 22.45 -13.81 -18.85
C LEU A 74 21.43 -13.56 -19.97
N GLU A 75 21.39 -12.33 -20.51
CA GLU A 75 20.41 -11.91 -21.51
C GLU A 75 20.98 -10.85 -22.46
N GLY A 76 20.19 -10.42 -23.45
CA GLY A 76 20.59 -9.41 -24.43
C GLY A 76 21.51 -9.95 -25.53
N ARG A 77 22.07 -9.04 -26.35
CA ARG A 77 22.99 -9.35 -27.45
C ARG A 77 24.33 -9.94 -26.99
N GLU A 78 24.68 -9.71 -25.73
CA GLU A 78 25.94 -10.14 -25.11
C GLU A 78 25.79 -11.44 -24.30
N LYS A 79 24.64 -12.12 -24.39
CA LYS A 79 24.35 -13.34 -23.64
C LYS A 79 25.47 -14.38 -23.78
N GLY A 80 25.96 -14.89 -22.64
CA GLY A 80 27.04 -15.87 -22.56
C GLY A 80 28.45 -15.28 -22.58
N LYS A 81 28.64 -14.05 -23.05
CA LYS A 81 29.96 -13.38 -23.00
C LYS A 81 30.36 -13.06 -21.58
N ARG A 82 31.63 -12.91 -21.34
CA ARG A 82 32.22 -12.54 -20.05
C ARG A 82 32.85 -11.15 -20.13
N ALA A 83 32.68 -10.38 -19.10
CA ALA A 83 33.30 -9.07 -18.96
C ALA A 83 33.89 -8.90 -17.55
N MET A 84 34.93 -8.06 -17.47
CA MET A 84 35.47 -7.60 -16.20
C MET A 84 34.86 -6.23 -15.92
N ILE A 85 34.20 -6.08 -14.80
CA ILE A 85 33.48 -4.84 -14.45
C ILE A 85 33.94 -4.38 -13.07
N GLY A 86 34.30 -3.11 -12.97
CA GLY A 86 34.57 -2.46 -11.70
C GLY A 86 33.25 -2.08 -11.00
N TYR A 87 33.20 -2.30 -9.70
CA TYR A 87 32.11 -1.86 -8.83
C TYR A 87 32.68 -1.11 -7.65
N SER A 88 32.23 0.12 -7.48
CA SER A 88 32.71 0.98 -6.40
C SER A 88 31.58 1.29 -5.44
N LEU A 89 31.81 1.04 -4.16
CA LEU A 89 30.90 1.38 -3.07
C LEU A 89 31.53 2.47 -2.22
N ASP A 90 30.75 3.48 -1.87
CA ASP A 90 31.17 4.42 -0.83
C ASP A 90 31.20 3.67 0.51
N ALA A 91 32.39 3.47 1.04
CA ALA A 91 32.59 2.75 2.29
C ALA A 91 32.09 3.52 3.52
N THR A 92 31.69 4.78 3.36
CA THR A 92 31.05 5.60 4.40
C THR A 92 29.69 4.98 4.80
N PHE A 93 29.00 4.32 3.85
CA PHE A 93 27.74 3.62 4.09
C PHE A 93 27.91 2.15 4.53
N GLY A 94 29.15 1.73 4.82
CA GLY A 94 29.49 0.37 5.23
C GLY A 94 29.71 -0.59 4.05
N VAL A 95 30.51 -1.62 4.30
CA VAL A 95 30.92 -2.64 3.29
C VAL A 95 29.83 -3.71 3.07
N GLN A 96 28.58 -3.45 3.47
CA GLN A 96 27.49 -4.44 3.40
C GLN A 96 26.98 -4.72 1.97
N GLY A 97 27.43 -3.96 0.98
CA GLY A 97 27.04 -4.11 -0.43
C GLY A 97 27.95 -4.99 -1.29
N LYS A 98 28.88 -5.76 -0.68
CA LYS A 98 29.80 -6.65 -1.42
C LYS A 98 29.06 -7.63 -2.32
N ILE A 99 29.57 -7.76 -3.55
CA ILE A 99 29.01 -8.67 -4.55
C ILE A 99 29.80 -9.98 -4.53
N GLY A 100 29.22 -11.01 -3.91
CA GLY A 100 29.85 -12.32 -3.81
C GLY A 100 29.77 -13.15 -5.11
N LYS A 101 30.63 -14.15 -5.24
CA LYS A 101 30.58 -15.16 -6.31
C LYS A 101 29.20 -15.81 -6.37
N GLY A 102 28.64 -15.94 -7.57
CA GLY A 102 27.30 -16.52 -7.79
C GLY A 102 26.16 -15.53 -7.70
N ALA A 103 26.38 -14.30 -7.23
CA ALA A 103 25.38 -13.26 -7.20
C ALA A 103 24.92 -12.88 -8.62
N THR A 104 23.68 -12.51 -8.77
CA THR A 104 23.17 -11.87 -9.98
C THR A 104 23.19 -10.36 -9.79
N VAL A 105 23.63 -9.64 -10.81
CA VAL A 105 23.73 -8.17 -10.82
C VAL A 105 23.03 -7.61 -12.04
N VAL A 106 22.59 -6.37 -11.94
CA VAL A 106 22.12 -5.56 -13.06
C VAL A 106 23.32 -4.75 -13.57
N VAL A 107 23.63 -4.93 -14.85
CA VAL A 107 24.70 -4.20 -15.53
C VAL A 107 24.08 -3.17 -16.43
N ASP A 108 24.51 -1.94 -16.29
CA ASP A 108 24.23 -0.84 -17.19
C ASP A 108 25.21 -0.87 -18.36
N SER A 109 24.73 -0.75 -19.56
CA SER A 109 25.47 -0.80 -20.81
C SER A 109 25.26 0.47 -21.60
N LYS A 110 26.31 1.28 -21.75
CA LYS A 110 26.29 2.54 -22.49
C LYS A 110 27.40 2.56 -23.54
N PRO A 111 27.16 3.07 -24.75
CA PRO A 111 28.25 3.37 -25.68
C PRO A 111 29.07 4.56 -25.16
N ASP A 112 30.38 4.49 -25.21
CA ASP A 112 31.22 5.64 -24.98
C ASP A 112 31.22 6.58 -26.20
N THR A 113 31.93 7.71 -26.09
CA THR A 113 32.05 8.70 -27.19
C THR A 113 32.71 8.14 -28.46
N THR A 114 33.33 6.96 -28.38
CA THR A 114 33.96 6.24 -29.48
C THR A 114 33.08 5.13 -30.05
N GLY A 115 31.88 4.92 -29.50
CA GLY A 115 30.98 3.81 -29.86
C GLY A 115 31.32 2.47 -29.24
N LYS A 116 32.31 2.40 -28.35
CA LYS A 116 32.67 1.18 -27.59
C LYS A 116 31.72 1.05 -26.41
N MET A 117 31.18 -0.18 -26.19
CA MET A 117 30.29 -0.44 -25.06
C MET A 117 31.07 -0.42 -23.75
N TYR A 118 30.62 0.44 -22.83
CA TYR A 118 31.06 0.50 -21.46
C TYR A 118 30.02 -0.17 -20.56
N TYR A 119 30.50 -0.97 -19.62
CA TYR A 119 29.66 -1.72 -18.69
C TYR A 119 29.96 -1.28 -17.27
N SER A 120 28.91 -0.98 -16.50
CA SER A 120 29.01 -0.71 -15.08
C SER A 120 27.96 -1.52 -14.32
N ILE A 121 28.26 -1.90 -13.08
CA ILE A 121 27.26 -2.54 -12.23
C ILE A 121 26.37 -1.44 -11.67
N TYR A 122 25.08 -1.52 -12.04
CA TYR A 122 24.06 -0.59 -11.55
C TYR A 122 23.66 -0.95 -10.12
N GLU A 123 23.21 -2.21 -9.91
CA GLU A 123 22.77 -2.71 -8.61
C GLU A 123 22.82 -4.25 -8.53
N PRO A 124 22.88 -4.83 -7.30
CA PRO A 124 22.57 -6.25 -7.09
C PRO A 124 21.12 -6.58 -7.47
N TYR A 125 20.90 -7.70 -8.16
CA TYR A 125 19.56 -8.16 -8.55
C TYR A 125 18.82 -8.80 -7.37
N ARG A 126 17.86 -8.11 -6.81
CA ARG A 126 17.15 -8.50 -5.58
C ARG A 126 15.83 -9.23 -5.81
N LEU A 127 15.28 -9.24 -7.04
CA LEU A 127 13.95 -9.80 -7.29
C LEU A 127 13.83 -11.29 -6.98
N THR A 128 14.89 -12.09 -7.19
CA THR A 128 14.86 -13.52 -6.84
C THR A 128 14.65 -13.71 -5.34
N SER A 129 15.37 -12.94 -4.50
CA SER A 129 15.21 -13.00 -3.05
C SER A 129 13.84 -12.49 -2.60
N LEU A 130 13.32 -11.45 -3.26
CA LEU A 130 11.98 -10.92 -3.00
C LEU A 130 10.89 -11.99 -3.21
N TRP A 131 10.96 -12.74 -4.31
CA TRP A 131 9.98 -13.80 -4.57
C TRP A 131 10.03 -14.93 -3.52
N TRP A 132 11.22 -15.30 -3.04
CA TRP A 132 11.36 -16.25 -1.96
C TRP A 132 10.77 -15.73 -0.64
N ILE A 133 11.00 -14.47 -0.30
CA ILE A 133 10.45 -13.83 0.89
C ILE A 133 8.92 -13.78 0.82
N LEU A 134 8.36 -13.34 -0.32
CA LEU A 134 6.92 -13.28 -0.52
C LEU A 134 6.28 -14.68 -0.50
N GLY A 135 6.93 -15.67 -1.10
CA GLY A 135 6.48 -17.06 -1.08
C GLY A 135 6.50 -17.66 0.33
N ALA A 136 7.56 -17.43 1.10
CA ALA A 136 7.66 -17.86 2.49
C ALA A 136 6.60 -17.18 3.37
N PHE A 137 6.35 -15.89 3.17
CA PHE A 137 5.30 -15.15 3.87
C PHE A 137 3.90 -15.69 3.55
N ALA A 138 3.60 -15.93 2.28
CA ALA A 138 2.32 -16.52 1.86
C ALA A 138 2.14 -17.93 2.46
N LEU A 139 3.21 -18.75 2.44
CA LEU A 139 3.19 -20.08 3.06
C LEU A 139 2.92 -19.98 4.57
N LEU A 140 3.57 -19.06 5.27
CA LEU A 140 3.35 -18.85 6.71
C LEU A 140 1.89 -18.50 7.01
N ILE A 141 1.28 -17.61 6.20
CA ILE A 141 -0.15 -17.29 6.33
C ILE A 141 -1.00 -18.56 6.16
N LEU A 142 -0.70 -19.37 5.15
CA LEU A 142 -1.46 -20.61 4.88
C LEU A 142 -1.34 -21.63 6.02
N VAL A 143 -0.16 -21.77 6.60
CA VAL A 143 0.09 -22.70 7.70
C VAL A 143 -0.61 -22.24 8.98
N VAL A 144 -0.55 -20.95 9.32
CA VAL A 144 -1.10 -20.42 10.58
C VAL A 144 -2.61 -20.20 10.49
N VAL A 145 -3.10 -19.62 9.39
CA VAL A 145 -4.51 -19.23 9.22
C VAL A 145 -5.35 -20.32 8.53
N GLY A 146 -4.69 -21.29 7.89
CA GLY A 146 -5.34 -22.36 7.14
C GLY A 146 -6.05 -21.86 5.87
N LYS A 147 -7.15 -22.53 5.49
CA LYS A 147 -7.88 -22.22 4.23
C LYS A 147 -8.37 -20.77 4.13
N LYS A 148 -8.63 -20.08 5.23
CA LYS A 148 -9.01 -18.66 5.23
C LYS A 148 -7.82 -17.75 4.85
N GLY A 149 -6.59 -18.18 5.09
CA GLY A 149 -5.38 -17.48 4.68
C GLY A 149 -5.26 -17.31 3.16
N ILE A 150 -5.83 -18.23 2.37
CA ILE A 150 -5.88 -18.10 0.91
C ILE A 150 -6.64 -16.81 0.51
N GLY A 151 -7.78 -16.57 1.15
CA GLY A 151 -8.55 -15.34 0.92
C GLY A 151 -7.78 -14.07 1.27
N ALA A 152 -7.00 -14.09 2.36
CA ALA A 152 -6.17 -12.96 2.76
C ALA A 152 -5.03 -12.69 1.75
N VAL A 153 -4.33 -13.73 1.29
CA VAL A 153 -3.25 -13.59 0.27
C VAL A 153 -3.82 -13.09 -1.05
N ILE A 154 -4.95 -13.64 -1.51
CA ILE A 154 -5.62 -13.18 -2.74
C ILE A 154 -6.09 -11.74 -2.57
N GLY A 155 -6.69 -11.37 -1.44
CA GLY A 155 -7.13 -10.01 -1.14
C GLY A 155 -5.97 -9.02 -1.21
N LEU A 156 -4.83 -9.35 -0.60
CA LEU A 156 -3.62 -8.53 -0.65
C LEU A 156 -3.12 -8.37 -2.11
N ALA A 157 -3.04 -9.47 -2.86
CA ALA A 157 -2.63 -9.42 -4.26
C ALA A 157 -3.56 -8.53 -5.11
N ILE A 158 -4.88 -8.65 -4.94
CA ILE A 158 -5.86 -7.80 -5.62
C ILE A 158 -5.68 -6.33 -5.25
N SER A 159 -5.44 -6.01 -3.98
CA SER A 159 -5.19 -4.63 -3.54
C SER A 159 -3.98 -4.03 -4.25
N LEU A 160 -2.87 -4.76 -4.31
CA LEU A 160 -1.65 -4.33 -5.01
C LEU A 160 -1.88 -4.18 -6.51
N LEU A 161 -2.62 -5.11 -7.12
CA LEU A 161 -2.97 -5.03 -8.54
C LEU A 161 -3.84 -3.80 -8.85
N ILE A 162 -4.83 -3.48 -8.01
CA ILE A 162 -5.66 -2.29 -8.20
C ILE A 162 -4.81 -1.02 -8.06
N ILE A 163 -3.88 -0.97 -7.11
CA ILE A 163 -2.96 0.15 -6.98
C ILE A 163 -2.12 0.30 -8.26
N MET A 164 -1.50 -0.78 -8.74
CA MET A 164 -0.58 -0.77 -9.87
C MET A 164 -1.27 -0.58 -11.23
N LEU A 165 -2.44 -1.19 -11.43
CA LEU A 165 -3.11 -1.23 -12.74
C LEU A 165 -4.25 -0.22 -12.88
N TYR A 166 -4.73 0.34 -11.77
CA TYR A 166 -5.80 1.33 -11.80
C TYR A 166 -5.36 2.68 -11.23
N ILE A 167 -4.95 2.73 -9.94
CA ILE A 167 -4.67 4.00 -9.26
C ILE A 167 -3.49 4.72 -9.93
N ILE A 168 -2.34 4.07 -10.04
CA ILE A 168 -1.12 4.69 -10.58
C ILE A 168 -1.31 5.16 -12.03
N PRO A 169 -1.81 4.34 -12.97
CA PRO A 169 -1.97 4.78 -14.37
C PRO A 169 -2.96 5.94 -14.53
N GLN A 170 -4.04 5.98 -13.73
CA GLN A 170 -5.00 7.07 -13.79
C GLN A 170 -4.42 8.40 -13.28
N ILE A 171 -3.60 8.35 -12.22
CA ILE A 171 -2.89 9.54 -11.71
C ILE A 171 -1.87 10.03 -12.74
N LEU A 172 -1.10 9.12 -13.35
CA LEU A 172 -0.15 9.46 -14.41
C LEU A 172 -0.82 10.04 -15.66
N ALA A 173 -2.07 9.64 -15.93
CA ALA A 173 -2.90 10.24 -16.98
C ALA A 173 -3.44 11.65 -16.63
N GLY A 174 -2.99 12.26 -15.52
CA GLY A 174 -3.36 13.62 -15.09
C GLY A 174 -4.71 13.72 -14.39
N ARG A 175 -5.32 12.60 -13.96
CA ARG A 175 -6.55 12.66 -13.18
C ARG A 175 -6.25 13.04 -11.72
N ASP A 176 -7.25 13.63 -11.06
CA ASP A 176 -7.10 14.05 -9.67
C ASP A 176 -6.80 12.87 -8.74
N PRO A 177 -5.63 12.86 -8.06
CA PRO A 177 -5.17 11.74 -7.25
C PRO A 177 -6.13 11.37 -6.11
N LEU A 178 -6.75 12.38 -5.46
CA LEU A 178 -7.67 12.14 -4.35
C LEU A 178 -8.89 11.34 -4.82
N THR A 179 -9.52 11.77 -5.90
CA THR A 179 -10.70 11.11 -6.48
C THR A 179 -10.37 9.68 -6.92
N ILE A 180 -9.21 9.48 -7.55
CA ILE A 180 -8.77 8.16 -8.00
C ILE A 180 -8.45 7.25 -6.82
N CYS A 181 -7.80 7.75 -5.78
CA CYS A 181 -7.53 6.96 -4.57
C CYS A 181 -8.81 6.58 -3.82
N ILE A 182 -9.81 7.47 -3.73
CA ILE A 182 -11.11 7.15 -3.12
C ILE A 182 -11.82 6.05 -3.93
N SER A 183 -11.90 6.19 -5.25
CA SER A 183 -12.53 5.17 -6.10
C SER A 183 -11.80 3.83 -6.06
N GLY A 184 -10.46 3.85 -6.10
CA GLY A 184 -9.63 2.67 -5.92
C GLY A 184 -9.81 2.01 -4.55
N ALA A 185 -9.86 2.81 -3.48
CA ALA A 185 -10.13 2.33 -2.12
C ALA A 185 -11.48 1.61 -2.02
N ILE A 186 -12.53 2.13 -2.66
CA ILE A 186 -13.84 1.48 -2.72
C ILE A 186 -13.73 0.12 -3.43
N VAL A 187 -13.05 0.04 -4.57
CA VAL A 187 -12.86 -1.22 -5.32
C VAL A 187 -12.06 -2.23 -4.50
N ILE A 188 -10.97 -1.79 -3.87
CA ILE A 188 -10.16 -2.62 -2.96
C ILE A 188 -11.02 -3.15 -1.81
N LEU A 189 -11.79 -2.27 -1.17
CA LEU A 189 -12.64 -2.62 -0.04
C LEU A 189 -13.67 -3.70 -0.41
N PHE A 190 -14.34 -3.56 -1.54
CA PHE A 190 -15.29 -4.57 -2.03
C PHE A 190 -14.60 -5.91 -2.29
N GLY A 191 -13.49 -5.90 -3.03
CA GLY A 191 -12.74 -7.11 -3.37
C GLY A 191 -12.23 -7.83 -2.13
N THR A 192 -11.46 -7.14 -1.29
CA THR A 192 -10.79 -7.75 -0.13
C THR A 192 -11.78 -8.24 0.92
N THR A 193 -12.78 -7.41 1.26
CA THR A 193 -13.73 -7.75 2.33
C THR A 193 -14.56 -8.98 2.00
N TYR A 194 -15.08 -9.10 0.79
CA TYR A 194 -15.90 -10.27 0.42
C TYR A 194 -15.07 -11.51 0.09
N ILE A 195 -13.86 -11.37 -0.44
CA ILE A 195 -12.98 -12.51 -0.72
C ILE A 195 -12.46 -13.12 0.59
N ALA A 196 -12.03 -12.29 1.55
CA ALA A 196 -11.51 -12.75 2.82
C ALA A 196 -12.59 -13.29 3.76
N HIS A 197 -13.76 -12.63 3.86
CA HIS A 197 -14.77 -12.90 4.89
C HIS A 197 -16.06 -13.51 4.34
N GLY A 198 -16.19 -13.60 3.02
CA GLY A 198 -17.41 -14.10 2.34
C GLY A 198 -18.56 -13.10 2.38
N ILE A 199 -19.61 -13.38 1.57
CA ILE A 199 -20.79 -12.52 1.47
C ILE A 199 -21.75 -12.85 2.62
N SER A 200 -21.98 -11.90 3.52
CA SER A 200 -22.88 -12.02 4.66
C SER A 200 -23.35 -10.64 5.13
N LEU A 201 -24.47 -10.59 5.89
CA LEU A 201 -24.94 -9.31 6.45
C LEU A 201 -23.89 -8.61 7.30
N LYS A 202 -23.13 -9.36 8.11
CA LYS A 202 -22.07 -8.81 8.94
C LYS A 202 -20.94 -8.20 8.11
N THR A 203 -20.56 -8.87 7.01
CA THR A 203 -19.51 -8.40 6.09
C THR A 203 -20.00 -7.18 5.31
N THR A 204 -21.26 -7.16 4.88
CA THR A 204 -21.87 -6.00 4.19
C THR A 204 -21.94 -4.78 5.12
N VAL A 205 -22.33 -4.98 6.39
CA VAL A 205 -22.33 -3.90 7.39
C VAL A 205 -20.91 -3.36 7.61
N ALA A 206 -19.90 -4.22 7.74
CA ALA A 206 -18.51 -3.82 7.85
C ALA A 206 -18.09 -2.96 6.65
N LEU A 207 -18.37 -3.42 5.43
CA LEU A 207 -18.07 -2.71 4.20
C LEU A 207 -18.70 -1.31 4.15
N ILE A 208 -20.01 -1.21 4.44
CA ILE A 208 -20.72 0.08 4.48
C ILE A 208 -20.10 0.99 5.54
N SER A 209 -19.80 0.45 6.73
CA SER A 209 -19.17 1.22 7.81
C SER A 209 -17.80 1.72 7.44
N THR A 210 -16.97 0.89 6.78
CA THR A 210 -15.65 1.30 6.28
C THR A 210 -15.77 2.39 5.24
N ALA A 211 -16.73 2.29 4.30
CA ALA A 211 -16.96 3.32 3.29
C ALA A 211 -17.33 4.67 3.93
N PHE A 212 -18.21 4.68 4.94
CA PHE A 212 -18.53 5.91 5.69
C PHE A 212 -17.30 6.45 6.44
N SER A 213 -16.51 5.59 7.06
CA SER A 213 -15.31 6.01 7.78
C SER A 213 -14.23 6.57 6.84
N LEU A 214 -14.12 6.05 5.60
CA LEU A 214 -13.26 6.61 4.56
C LEU A 214 -13.69 8.00 4.12
N ILE A 215 -15.00 8.26 4.01
CA ILE A 215 -15.51 9.60 3.71
C ILE A 215 -15.13 10.57 4.83
N ILE A 216 -15.25 10.14 6.08
CA ILE A 216 -14.82 10.96 7.23
C ILE A 216 -13.30 11.19 7.19
N ALA A 217 -12.52 10.15 6.91
CA ALA A 217 -11.07 10.26 6.76
C ALA A 217 -10.68 11.27 5.66
N ALA A 218 -11.34 11.20 4.50
CA ALA A 218 -11.11 12.12 3.38
C ALA A 218 -11.45 13.57 3.78
N PHE A 219 -12.58 13.77 4.45
CA PHE A 219 -12.99 15.09 4.94
C PHE A 219 -12.00 15.64 5.97
N LEU A 220 -11.61 14.84 6.97
CA LEU A 220 -10.63 15.25 7.97
C LEU A 220 -9.27 15.56 7.34
N SER A 221 -8.82 14.73 6.41
CA SER A 221 -7.57 14.95 5.67
C SER A 221 -7.60 16.30 4.94
N PHE A 222 -8.67 16.55 4.18
CA PHE A 222 -8.84 17.79 3.45
C PHE A 222 -8.82 19.00 4.40
N LEU A 223 -9.58 18.94 5.50
CA LEU A 223 -9.66 20.03 6.49
C LEU A 223 -8.29 20.32 7.13
N VAL A 224 -7.57 19.27 7.56
CA VAL A 224 -6.27 19.44 8.21
C VAL A 224 -5.23 19.99 7.25
N VAL A 225 -5.20 19.51 6.00
CA VAL A 225 -4.28 20.01 4.98
C VAL A 225 -4.53 21.48 4.67
N GLN A 226 -5.78 21.92 4.60
CA GLN A 226 -6.10 23.34 4.42
C GLN A 226 -5.65 24.21 5.60
N LEU A 227 -5.79 23.70 6.84
CA LEU A 227 -5.38 24.41 8.05
C LEU A 227 -3.86 24.50 8.21
N THR A 228 -3.12 23.53 7.70
CA THR A 228 -1.66 23.42 7.90
C THR A 228 -0.84 23.85 6.70
N TYR A 229 -1.49 24.29 5.61
CA TYR A 229 -0.83 24.73 4.36
C TYR A 229 0.15 23.71 3.76
N ILE A 230 -0.11 22.42 3.94
CA ILE A 230 0.73 21.34 3.42
C ILE A 230 0.61 21.25 1.90
N LEU A 231 1.76 21.16 1.23
CA LEU A 231 1.86 21.06 -0.23
C LEU A 231 1.89 19.62 -0.75
N GLY A 232 2.24 18.63 0.09
CA GLY A 232 2.34 17.22 -0.30
C GLY A 232 3.60 16.86 -1.09
N ILE A 233 4.66 17.65 -0.97
CA ILE A 233 5.93 17.50 -1.73
C ILE A 233 7.14 17.26 -0.83
N ALA A 234 6.91 16.91 0.44
CA ALA A 234 8.00 16.71 1.39
C ALA A 234 8.84 15.44 1.08
N ASP A 235 8.23 14.43 0.48
CA ASP A 235 8.92 13.23 0.02
C ASP A 235 9.71 13.51 -1.27
N GLN A 236 10.97 13.06 -1.31
CA GLN A 236 11.87 13.27 -2.45
C GLN A 236 11.26 12.73 -3.76
N ASN A 237 10.59 11.58 -3.71
CA ASN A 237 9.95 11.01 -4.90
C ASN A 237 8.79 11.88 -5.39
N SER A 238 7.99 12.43 -4.48
CA SER A 238 6.89 13.36 -4.83
C SER A 238 7.43 14.64 -5.46
N TYR A 239 8.55 15.16 -4.95
CA TYR A 239 9.22 16.32 -5.53
C TYR A 239 9.75 16.04 -6.95
N VAL A 240 10.48 14.94 -7.12
CA VAL A 240 11.02 14.51 -8.43
C VAL A 240 9.88 14.26 -9.41
N LEU A 241 8.81 13.60 -8.99
CA LEU A 241 7.63 13.36 -9.82
C LEU A 241 7.01 14.68 -10.33
N GLN A 242 6.91 15.69 -9.48
CA GLN A 242 6.44 17.03 -9.87
C GLN A 242 7.30 17.68 -10.97
N LEU A 243 8.63 17.55 -10.84
CA LEU A 243 9.56 18.08 -11.86
C LEU A 243 9.42 17.36 -13.19
N TRP A 244 9.32 16.04 -13.18
CA TRP A 244 9.28 15.21 -14.39
C TRP A 244 7.93 15.24 -15.10
N THR A 245 6.83 15.36 -14.35
CA THR A 245 5.48 15.44 -14.92
C THR A 245 5.05 16.87 -15.27
N LYS A 246 5.97 17.85 -15.21
CA LYS A 246 5.68 19.27 -15.49
C LYS A 246 4.47 19.79 -14.72
N HIS A 247 4.35 19.44 -13.45
CA HIS A 247 3.26 19.80 -12.53
C HIS A 247 1.86 19.30 -12.94
N LEU A 248 1.75 18.27 -13.75
CA LEU A 248 0.46 17.66 -14.12
C LEU A 248 -0.21 16.93 -12.95
N ILE A 249 0.58 16.53 -11.94
CA ILE A 249 0.06 15.77 -10.79
C ILE A 249 -0.14 16.70 -9.60
N ASN A 250 -1.34 16.72 -9.04
CA ASN A 250 -1.64 17.44 -7.81
C ASN A 250 -0.99 16.72 -6.60
N ALA A 251 0.13 17.26 -6.10
CA ALA A 251 0.88 16.66 -4.98
C ALA A 251 0.07 16.62 -3.68
N GLN A 252 -0.70 17.67 -3.38
CA GLN A 252 -1.58 17.71 -2.23
C GLN A 252 -2.66 16.61 -2.32
N GLY A 253 -3.27 16.44 -3.49
CA GLY A 253 -4.19 15.34 -3.78
C GLY A 253 -3.55 13.97 -3.65
N LEU A 254 -2.26 13.83 -4.05
CA LEU A 254 -1.50 12.60 -3.90
C LEU A 254 -1.25 12.27 -2.42
N PHE A 255 -0.85 13.25 -1.62
CA PHE A 255 -0.69 13.11 -0.17
C PHE A 255 -2.00 12.67 0.51
N LEU A 256 -3.12 13.35 0.19
CA LEU A 256 -4.45 13.00 0.70
C LEU A 256 -4.86 11.58 0.29
N GLY A 257 -4.64 11.22 -0.97
CA GLY A 257 -4.89 9.88 -1.50
C GLY A 257 -4.07 8.81 -0.78
N GLY A 258 -2.81 9.11 -0.48
CA GLY A 258 -1.91 8.27 0.31
C GLY A 258 -2.45 7.98 1.73
N ILE A 259 -3.01 8.98 2.40
CA ILE A 259 -3.67 8.82 3.71
C ILE A 259 -4.86 7.85 3.59
N ILE A 260 -5.70 8.03 2.57
CA ILE A 260 -6.89 7.19 2.35
C ILE A 260 -6.51 5.73 2.11
N ILE A 261 -5.57 5.46 1.22
CA ILE A 261 -5.11 4.11 0.93
C ILE A 261 -4.40 3.50 2.16
N GLY A 262 -3.56 4.28 2.86
CA GLY A 262 -2.84 3.81 4.04
C GLY A 262 -3.76 3.45 5.22
N THR A 263 -4.86 4.20 5.41
CA THR A 263 -5.82 3.94 6.50
C THR A 263 -6.84 2.85 6.15
N LEU A 264 -7.05 2.56 4.86
CA LEU A 264 -8.06 1.60 4.39
C LEU A 264 -7.92 0.22 5.04
N GLY A 265 -6.69 -0.31 5.15
CA GLY A 265 -6.43 -1.60 5.76
C GLY A 265 -6.87 -1.65 7.22
N ALA A 266 -6.42 -0.69 8.02
CA ALA A 266 -6.77 -0.58 9.44
C ALA A 266 -8.28 -0.36 9.67
N LEU A 267 -8.93 0.46 8.83
CA LEU A 267 -10.37 0.67 8.87
C LEU A 267 -11.16 -0.60 8.54
N ASN A 268 -10.74 -1.34 7.52
CA ASN A 268 -11.39 -2.60 7.14
C ASN A 268 -11.29 -3.65 8.26
N ASP A 269 -10.14 -3.76 8.91
CA ASP A 269 -9.91 -4.72 9.98
C ASP A 269 -10.76 -4.41 11.22
N ILE A 270 -10.77 -3.15 11.66
CA ILE A 270 -11.53 -2.74 12.85
C ILE A 270 -13.04 -2.84 12.61
N THR A 271 -13.55 -2.43 11.45
CA THR A 271 -14.98 -2.49 11.14
C THR A 271 -15.48 -3.93 10.98
N THR A 272 -14.66 -4.78 10.35
CA THR A 272 -14.98 -6.21 10.19
C THR A 272 -15.04 -6.92 11.55
N THR A 273 -14.02 -6.72 12.38
CA THR A 273 -13.98 -7.31 13.73
C THR A 273 -15.11 -6.79 14.59
N GLN A 274 -15.38 -5.48 14.58
CA GLN A 274 -16.46 -4.88 15.34
C GLN A 274 -17.84 -5.38 14.88
N SER A 275 -18.08 -5.47 13.57
CA SER A 275 -19.30 -6.01 13.02
C SER A 275 -19.52 -7.47 13.46
N ILE A 276 -18.49 -8.31 13.36
CA ILE A 276 -18.56 -9.70 13.80
C ILE A 276 -18.90 -9.78 15.30
N THR A 277 -18.25 -8.97 16.13
CA THR A 277 -18.49 -8.89 17.56
C THR A 277 -19.95 -8.56 17.88
N VAL A 278 -20.50 -7.51 17.26
CA VAL A 278 -21.89 -7.12 17.47
C VAL A 278 -22.86 -8.23 17.07
N PHE A 279 -22.68 -8.84 15.90
CA PHE A 279 -23.55 -9.93 15.44
C PHE A 279 -23.45 -11.18 16.34
N THR A 280 -22.28 -11.44 16.93
CA THR A 280 -22.09 -12.54 17.89
C THR A 280 -22.84 -12.25 19.19
N LEU A 281 -22.68 -11.06 19.77
CA LEU A 281 -23.41 -10.64 20.97
C LEU A 281 -24.93 -10.64 20.76
N ALA A 282 -25.42 -10.20 19.61
CA ALA A 282 -26.83 -10.23 19.27
C ALA A 282 -27.39 -11.67 19.16
N LYS A 283 -26.58 -12.63 18.71
CA LYS A 283 -26.95 -14.05 18.63
C LYS A 283 -27.04 -14.70 20.00
N GLU A 284 -26.12 -14.36 20.92
CA GLU A 284 -26.09 -14.90 22.29
C GLU A 284 -27.26 -14.38 23.16
N SER A 285 -27.70 -13.14 22.92
CA SER A 285 -28.78 -12.51 23.68
C SER A 285 -29.86 -11.93 22.74
N PRO A 286 -30.75 -12.78 22.18
CA PRO A 286 -31.70 -12.36 21.13
C PRO A 286 -32.78 -11.35 21.57
N LYS A 287 -33.04 -11.23 22.87
CA LYS A 287 -34.10 -10.35 23.42
C LYS A 287 -33.56 -9.02 23.95
N GLN A 288 -32.28 -8.73 23.79
CA GLN A 288 -31.69 -7.49 24.31
C GLN A 288 -32.16 -6.27 23.51
N HIS A 289 -32.25 -5.13 24.21
CA HIS A 289 -32.57 -3.84 23.60
C HIS A 289 -31.37 -3.30 22.79
N PHE A 290 -31.67 -2.49 21.79
CA PHE A 290 -30.68 -1.83 20.94
C PHE A 290 -29.59 -1.10 21.75
N SER A 291 -30.02 -0.27 22.71
CA SER A 291 -29.10 0.52 23.54
C SER A 291 -28.14 -0.39 24.33
N HIS A 292 -28.62 -1.47 24.93
CA HIS A 292 -27.78 -2.40 25.67
C HIS A 292 -26.74 -3.09 24.76
N LEU A 293 -27.17 -3.58 23.59
CA LEU A 293 -26.25 -4.18 22.60
C LEU A 293 -25.21 -3.16 22.12
N TYR A 294 -25.63 -1.95 21.80
CA TYR A 294 -24.75 -0.90 21.33
C TYR A 294 -23.66 -0.58 22.34
N TRP A 295 -24.03 -0.25 23.59
CA TRP A 295 -23.04 0.14 24.59
C TRP A 295 -22.12 -1.02 25.01
N LYS A 296 -22.65 -2.25 25.11
CA LYS A 296 -21.86 -3.45 25.41
C LYS A 296 -20.81 -3.70 24.30
N ALA A 297 -21.22 -3.65 23.04
CA ALA A 297 -20.32 -3.83 21.91
C ALA A 297 -19.33 -2.67 21.75
N LEU A 298 -19.76 -1.43 22.01
CA LEU A 298 -18.92 -0.25 21.97
C LEU A 298 -17.81 -0.31 23.03
N HIS A 299 -18.12 -0.84 24.22
CA HIS A 299 -17.13 -1.02 25.27
C HIS A 299 -15.99 -1.94 24.81
N ILE A 300 -16.31 -3.07 24.19
CA ILE A 300 -15.31 -3.98 23.60
C ILE A 300 -14.54 -3.28 22.47
N GLY A 301 -15.25 -2.55 21.62
CA GLY A 301 -14.62 -1.84 20.49
C GLY A 301 -13.64 -0.75 20.93
N ARG A 302 -13.85 -0.09 22.07
CA ARG A 302 -12.93 0.92 22.61
C ARG A 302 -11.56 0.35 22.92
N GLU A 303 -11.49 -0.82 23.52
CA GLU A 303 -10.20 -1.49 23.78
C GLU A 303 -9.45 -1.79 22.47
N HIS A 304 -10.20 -2.22 21.46
CA HIS A 304 -9.62 -2.47 20.13
C HIS A 304 -9.11 -1.19 19.46
N ILE A 305 -9.85 -0.08 19.57
CA ILE A 305 -9.42 1.24 19.03
C ILE A 305 -8.08 1.64 19.65
N ILE A 306 -7.94 1.56 20.97
CA ILE A 306 -6.70 1.97 21.67
C ILE A 306 -5.49 1.20 21.11
N SER A 307 -5.64 -0.11 20.95
CA SER A 307 -4.58 -0.94 20.39
C SER A 307 -4.25 -0.57 18.93
N MET A 308 -5.27 -0.34 18.11
CA MET A 308 -5.10 -0.01 16.69
C MET A 308 -4.49 1.38 16.48
N ILE A 309 -4.87 2.39 17.26
CA ILE A 309 -4.26 3.72 17.22
C ILE A 309 -2.78 3.63 17.54
N ASN A 310 -2.43 2.92 18.62
CA ASN A 310 -1.02 2.75 19.01
C ASN A 310 -0.22 2.06 17.91
N THR A 311 -0.77 1.00 17.31
CA THR A 311 -0.14 0.30 16.18
C THR A 311 0.07 1.21 14.98
N LEU A 312 -0.94 2.01 14.61
CA LEU A 312 -0.87 2.91 13.45
C LEU A 312 0.15 4.03 13.66
N VAL A 313 0.14 4.66 14.84
CA VAL A 313 1.11 5.71 15.20
C VAL A 313 2.54 5.16 15.19
N LEU A 314 2.76 3.98 15.79
CA LEU A 314 4.08 3.36 15.80
C LEU A 314 4.54 2.91 14.40
N ALA A 315 3.62 2.47 13.54
CA ALA A 315 3.95 2.12 12.16
C ALA A 315 4.45 3.35 11.37
N TYR A 316 3.76 4.49 11.48
CA TYR A 316 4.20 5.74 10.86
C TYR A 316 5.50 6.27 11.48
N ALA A 317 5.60 6.30 12.81
CA ALA A 317 6.83 6.70 13.48
C ALA A 317 8.03 5.81 13.09
N GLY A 318 7.80 4.49 12.97
CA GLY A 318 8.82 3.55 12.54
C GLY A 318 9.30 3.77 11.11
N SER A 319 8.39 4.08 10.18
CA SER A 319 8.75 4.43 8.79
C SER A 319 9.56 5.73 8.69
N SER A 320 9.36 6.65 9.63
CA SER A 320 9.98 7.99 9.65
C SER A 320 11.12 8.12 10.67
N ILE A 321 11.66 6.99 11.17
CA ILE A 321 12.71 7.02 12.22
C ILE A 321 13.98 7.76 11.78
N ALA A 322 14.33 7.68 10.50
CA ALA A 322 15.48 8.41 9.94
C ALA A 322 15.28 9.93 10.01
N LEU A 323 14.05 10.41 9.78
CA LEU A 323 13.70 11.82 9.93
C LEU A 323 13.85 12.29 11.39
N PHE A 324 13.38 11.49 12.35
CA PHE A 324 13.56 11.80 13.77
C PHE A 324 15.02 11.80 14.21
N LEU A 325 15.84 10.87 13.68
CA LEU A 325 17.28 10.86 13.93
C LEU A 325 17.95 12.10 13.36
N PHE A 326 17.57 12.54 12.16
CA PHE A 326 18.10 13.77 11.56
C PHE A 326 17.78 15.00 12.42
N PHE A 327 16.57 15.08 12.98
CA PHE A 327 16.20 16.14 13.91
C PHE A 327 16.95 16.07 15.25
N ALA A 328 17.12 14.87 15.80
CA ALA A 328 17.89 14.69 17.03
C ALA A 328 19.36 15.06 16.85
N PHE A 329 19.96 14.77 15.67
CA PHE A 329 21.32 15.16 15.33
C PHE A 329 21.45 16.68 15.15
N ASN A 330 20.44 17.33 14.56
CA ASN A 330 20.31 18.79 14.42
C ASN A 330 21.63 19.53 14.11
N PRO A 331 22.31 19.24 13.01
CA PRO A 331 23.66 19.77 12.74
C PRO A 331 23.68 21.30 12.57
N ALA A 332 22.54 21.90 12.24
CA ALA A 332 22.39 23.35 12.06
C ALA A 332 21.96 24.09 13.34
N ASN A 333 21.83 23.40 14.48
CA ASN A 333 21.36 23.98 15.76
C ASN A 333 20.03 24.76 15.62
N LEU A 334 19.09 24.23 14.83
CA LEU A 334 17.79 24.85 14.64
C LEU A 334 16.94 24.75 15.90
N PRO A 335 16.09 25.75 16.19
CA PRO A 335 15.18 25.66 17.32
C PRO A 335 14.14 24.53 17.07
N TRP A 336 13.78 23.82 18.14
CA TRP A 336 12.89 22.65 18.06
C TRP A 336 11.54 22.93 17.39
N TRP A 337 10.98 24.12 17.57
CA TRP A 337 9.72 24.49 16.93
C TRP A 337 9.82 24.58 15.41
N LEU A 338 11.01 24.94 14.87
CA LEU A 338 11.26 25.00 13.44
C LEU A 338 11.36 23.58 12.85
N LEU A 339 12.01 22.66 13.57
CA LEU A 339 12.09 21.24 13.20
C LEU A 339 10.71 20.58 13.17
N LEU A 340 9.85 20.90 14.16
CA LEU A 340 8.47 20.41 14.17
C LEU A 340 7.60 21.05 13.08
N ASN A 341 7.89 22.30 12.69
CA ASN A 341 7.19 22.99 11.62
C ASN A 341 7.64 22.59 10.22
N ASP A 342 8.67 21.73 10.11
CA ASP A 342 9.12 21.21 8.83
C ASP A 342 8.03 20.41 8.14
N GLN A 343 7.92 20.57 6.81
CA GLN A 343 6.83 19.98 6.04
C GLN A 343 6.84 18.45 6.12
N ALA A 344 8.01 17.80 6.09
CA ALA A 344 8.10 16.34 6.16
C ALA A 344 7.60 15.82 7.52
N THR A 345 7.94 16.52 8.61
CA THR A 345 7.43 16.21 9.95
C THR A 345 5.93 16.36 10.02
N MET A 346 5.41 17.49 9.53
CA MET A 346 3.98 17.76 9.56
C MET A 346 3.18 16.76 8.73
N GLU A 347 3.66 16.35 7.56
CA GLU A 347 3.02 15.32 6.74
C GLU A 347 2.90 14.00 7.50
N GLU A 348 3.94 13.54 8.20
CA GLU A 348 3.89 12.31 8.98
C GLU A 348 2.96 12.40 10.21
N VAL A 349 2.99 13.52 10.91
CA VAL A 349 2.08 13.77 12.04
C VAL A 349 0.63 13.79 11.58
N ILE A 350 0.32 14.47 10.47
CA ILE A 350 -1.03 14.54 9.91
C ILE A 350 -1.51 13.15 9.48
N ARG A 351 -0.66 12.38 8.83
CA ARG A 351 -0.97 11.00 8.41
C ARG A 351 -1.36 10.13 9.61
N ALA A 352 -0.57 10.20 10.67
CA ALA A 352 -0.84 9.46 11.90
C ALA A 352 -2.12 9.92 12.60
N VAL A 353 -2.32 11.23 12.75
CA VAL A 353 -3.47 11.83 13.46
C VAL A 353 -4.77 11.57 12.70
N VAL A 354 -4.80 11.83 11.38
CA VAL A 354 -6.02 11.68 10.57
C VAL A 354 -6.39 10.20 10.46
N GLY A 355 -5.42 9.32 10.23
CA GLY A 355 -5.66 7.87 10.21
C GLY A 355 -6.23 7.37 11.53
N SER A 356 -5.66 7.80 12.65
CA SER A 356 -6.15 7.45 13.99
C SER A 356 -7.54 8.04 14.28
N ALA A 357 -7.80 9.28 13.88
CA ALA A 357 -9.12 9.90 14.03
C ALA A 357 -10.19 9.12 13.24
N ALA A 358 -9.89 8.68 12.03
CA ALA A 358 -10.80 7.85 11.24
C ALA A 358 -11.17 6.54 11.97
N LEU A 359 -10.24 5.89 12.66
CA LEU A 359 -10.50 4.71 13.48
C LEU A 359 -11.44 5.02 14.65
N LEU A 360 -11.30 6.18 15.29
CA LEU A 360 -12.19 6.61 16.39
C LEU A 360 -13.65 6.71 15.94
N PHE A 361 -13.91 7.16 14.73
CA PHE A 361 -15.28 7.21 14.17
C PHE A 361 -15.76 5.85 13.65
N ALA A 362 -14.88 5.00 13.15
CA ALA A 362 -15.23 3.73 12.53
C ALA A 362 -15.97 2.79 13.50
N VAL A 363 -15.54 2.67 14.75
CA VAL A 363 -16.13 1.75 15.72
C VAL A 363 -17.54 2.16 16.15
N PRO A 364 -17.83 3.41 16.56
CA PRO A 364 -19.19 3.83 16.84
C PRO A 364 -20.14 3.64 15.67
N ILE A 365 -19.72 4.02 14.44
CA ILE A 365 -20.53 3.86 13.23
C ILE A 365 -20.82 2.39 12.96
N THR A 366 -19.80 1.54 13.00
CA THR A 366 -19.97 0.10 12.79
C THR A 366 -20.87 -0.53 13.85
N THR A 367 -20.66 -0.15 15.11
CA THR A 367 -21.48 -0.65 16.23
C THR A 367 -22.95 -0.27 16.06
N LEU A 368 -23.22 0.97 15.66
CA LEU A 368 -24.57 1.47 15.42
C LEU A 368 -25.25 0.71 14.27
N LEU A 369 -24.59 0.62 13.12
CA LEU A 369 -25.14 -0.07 11.95
C LEU A 369 -25.31 -1.56 12.20
N ALA A 370 -24.32 -2.22 12.82
CA ALA A 370 -24.37 -3.64 13.11
C ALA A 370 -25.46 -3.98 14.15
N SER A 371 -25.61 -3.16 15.20
CA SER A 371 -26.67 -3.35 16.20
C SER A 371 -28.06 -3.22 15.58
N TRP A 372 -28.25 -2.20 14.75
CA TRP A 372 -29.53 -1.99 14.06
C TRP A 372 -29.86 -3.14 13.10
N VAL A 373 -28.90 -3.56 12.27
CA VAL A 373 -29.11 -4.65 11.28
C VAL A 373 -29.31 -5.99 11.98
N SER A 374 -28.53 -6.30 13.02
CA SER A 374 -28.60 -7.59 13.71
C SER A 374 -29.95 -7.82 14.40
N LEU A 375 -30.52 -6.80 15.03
CA LEU A 375 -31.82 -6.86 15.69
C LEU A 375 -32.99 -6.86 14.70
N ASN A 376 -32.88 -6.22 13.56
CA ASN A 376 -33.89 -6.15 12.52
C ASN A 376 -33.73 -7.21 11.43
N ARG A 377 -32.84 -8.20 11.62
CA ARG A 377 -32.47 -9.20 10.60
C ARG A 377 -33.66 -9.88 9.93
N LYS A 378 -34.70 -10.29 10.70
CA LYS A 378 -35.91 -10.93 10.15
C LYS A 378 -36.65 -9.97 9.22
N ARG A 379 -36.91 -8.74 9.65
CA ARG A 379 -37.64 -7.72 8.85
C ARG A 379 -36.91 -7.37 7.56
N ILE A 380 -35.56 -7.28 7.62
CA ILE A 380 -34.72 -6.98 6.43
C ILE A 380 -34.83 -8.15 5.45
N PHE A 381 -34.74 -9.39 5.94
CA PHE A 381 -34.81 -10.58 5.10
C PHE A 381 -36.19 -10.71 4.42
N ASP A 382 -37.27 -10.52 5.15
CA ASP A 382 -38.66 -10.60 4.63
C ASP A 382 -38.90 -9.52 3.56
N ARG A 383 -38.38 -8.29 3.74
CA ARG A 383 -38.51 -7.21 2.74
C ARG A 383 -37.73 -7.52 1.45
N ILE A 384 -36.58 -8.13 1.54
CA ILE A 384 -35.76 -8.49 0.37
C ILE A 384 -36.42 -9.64 -0.39
N THR A 385 -37.02 -10.59 0.31
CA THR A 385 -37.69 -11.75 -0.29
C THR A 385 -39.03 -11.37 -0.94
N ASN A 386 -39.85 -10.54 -0.30
CA ASN A 386 -41.14 -10.08 -0.84
C ASN A 386 -41.01 -9.11 -2.03
N ARG A 387 -39.91 -8.37 -2.18
CA ARG A 387 -39.67 -7.53 -3.36
C ARG A 387 -39.24 -8.30 -4.61
N ARG A 388 -38.90 -9.58 -4.50
CA ARG A 388 -38.43 -10.39 -5.64
C ARG A 388 -39.51 -11.13 -6.41
N PHE A 389 -40.76 -11.12 -5.95
CA PHE A 389 -41.89 -11.74 -6.67
C PHE A 389 -43.17 -10.91 -6.60
N PRO A 390 -43.32 -9.88 -7.45
CA PRO A 390 -44.61 -9.25 -7.68
C PRO A 390 -45.36 -9.89 -8.88
N PHE A 391 -45.16 -11.18 -9.14
CA PHE A 391 -45.93 -11.90 -10.15
C PHE A 391 -46.38 -13.24 -9.56
N SER A 392 -47.58 -13.27 -9.02
CA SER A 392 -48.49 -14.40 -8.99
C SER A 392 -49.79 -13.99 -9.69
#